data_c1b7ae821b4c8cb5653ca4d1ab97d5e2
#
_entry.id   c1b7ae821b4c8cb5653ca4d1ab97d5e2
#
_cell.length_a   1.000
_cell.length_b   1.000
_cell.length_c   1.000
_cell.angle_alpha   90.00
_cell.angle_beta   90.00
_cell.angle_gamma   90.00
#
_symmetry.space_group_name_H-M   'P 1'
#
loop_
_entity.id
_entity.type
_entity.pdbx_description
1 polymer ?
#
loop_
_entity_poly.entity_id
_entity_poly.type
_entity_poly.pdbx_seq_one_letter_code
_entity_poly.pdbx_strand_id
1 'polypeptide(L)'
;MACQSKPVRQPVPVTEDSTFLTGTFFLVRHAEKHPGVDSTLTQEGYTRAHHLYTLLEDSGLQKIYFTPFKRTVQTADPLFGHLHLDTVYYMPDTTGESLIYEITRREDWGKRLLIVGHSNTLLPIMRALKAKPPVDSIGDHDYDNLFIIYKHRDSVKVNWKKY
;
A
#
# COMPACT_ATOMS: atom_id res chain seq x y z
N MET A 1 -52.30 26.64 -2.13
CA MET A 1 -50.84 26.60 -2.37
C MET A 1 -50.36 25.26 -1.80
N ALA A 2 -50.01 24.32 -2.68
CA ALA A 2 -49.48 23.00 -2.25
C ALA A 2 -47.95 23.10 -2.20
N CYS A 3 -47.36 22.96 -1.01
CA CYS A 3 -45.93 22.79 -0.84
C CYS A 3 -45.52 21.41 -1.38
N GLN A 4 -44.84 21.40 -2.52
CA GLN A 4 -44.18 20.19 -3.01
C GLN A 4 -42.90 19.99 -2.18
N SER A 5 -42.90 18.96 -1.34
CA SER A 5 -41.69 18.48 -0.66
C SER A 5 -40.72 17.91 -1.70
N LYS A 6 -39.49 18.43 -1.71
CA LYS A 6 -38.39 17.88 -2.55
C LYS A 6 -38.17 16.41 -2.18
N PRO A 7 -38.02 15.51 -3.18
CA PRO A 7 -37.71 14.12 -2.88
C PRO A 7 -36.37 14.04 -2.16
N VAL A 8 -36.38 13.43 -0.98
CA VAL A 8 -35.17 13.08 -0.24
C VAL A 8 -34.43 12.05 -1.06
N ARG A 9 -33.26 12.40 -1.59
CA ARG A 9 -32.35 11.42 -2.21
C ARG A 9 -31.97 10.40 -1.15
N GLN A 10 -32.43 9.17 -1.31
CA GLN A 10 -31.91 8.08 -0.49
C GLN A 10 -30.42 7.87 -0.85
N PRO A 11 -29.54 7.70 0.14
CA PRO A 11 -28.16 7.32 -0.14
C PRO A 11 -28.20 5.97 -0.87
N VAL A 12 -27.65 5.94 -2.07
CA VAL A 12 -27.39 4.69 -2.78
C VAL A 12 -26.33 3.96 -1.96
N PRO A 13 -26.56 2.73 -1.50
CA PRO A 13 -25.50 1.94 -0.88
C PRO A 13 -24.40 1.77 -1.91
N VAL A 14 -23.28 2.45 -1.73
CA VAL A 14 -22.07 2.14 -2.48
C VAL A 14 -21.56 0.83 -1.88
N THR A 15 -22.02 -0.27 -2.38
CA THR A 15 -21.30 -1.53 -2.25
C THR A 15 -20.04 -1.32 -3.07
N GLU A 16 -18.95 -1.01 -2.40
CA GLU A 16 -17.63 -1.02 -3.00
C GLU A 16 -17.33 -2.45 -3.43
N ASP A 17 -17.80 -2.80 -4.60
CA ASP A 17 -17.49 -4.09 -5.20
C ASP A 17 -16.06 -4.04 -5.73
N SER A 18 -15.11 -4.34 -4.81
CA SER A 18 -13.69 -4.41 -5.13
C SER A 18 -13.33 -5.54 -6.10
N THR A 19 -14.31 -6.31 -6.58
CA THR A 19 -14.10 -7.41 -7.53
C THR A 19 -13.61 -6.90 -8.88
N PHE A 20 -14.02 -5.69 -9.28
CA PHE A 20 -13.59 -5.06 -10.54
C PHE A 20 -12.22 -4.38 -10.46
N LEU A 21 -11.66 -4.24 -9.28
CA LEU A 21 -10.39 -3.57 -9.09
C LEU A 21 -9.25 -4.52 -9.49
N THR A 22 -8.37 -4.07 -10.36
CA THR A 22 -7.22 -4.84 -10.86
C THR A 22 -5.92 -4.14 -10.51
N GLY A 23 -4.80 -4.85 -10.56
CA GLY A 23 -3.48 -4.29 -10.37
C GLY A 23 -2.47 -5.28 -9.82
N THR A 24 -1.22 -4.86 -9.77
CA THR A 24 -0.16 -5.57 -9.07
C THR A 24 0.34 -4.70 -7.93
N PHE A 25 0.29 -5.23 -6.72
CA PHE A 25 0.63 -4.48 -5.52
C PHE A 25 1.81 -5.13 -4.82
N PHE A 26 2.90 -4.38 -4.66
CA PHE A 26 4.07 -4.77 -3.90
C PHE A 26 3.96 -4.12 -2.52
N LEU A 27 3.81 -4.90 -1.47
CA LEU A 27 3.61 -4.41 -0.11
C LEU A 27 4.84 -4.71 0.72
N VAL A 28 5.41 -3.69 1.34
CA VAL A 28 6.52 -3.80 2.28
C VAL A 28 6.26 -2.93 3.51
N ARG A 29 6.76 -3.38 4.65
CA ARG A 29 6.92 -2.52 5.83
C ARG A 29 8.09 -1.56 5.60
N HIS A 30 8.04 -0.37 6.23
CA HIS A 30 9.23 0.48 6.30
C HIS A 30 10.41 -0.32 6.87
N ALA A 31 11.61 0.04 6.46
CA ALA A 31 12.85 -0.59 6.92
C ALA A 31 13.19 -0.21 8.39
N GLU A 32 14.25 -0.76 8.92
CA GLU A 32 14.72 -0.56 10.29
C GLU A 32 14.92 0.93 10.58
N LYS A 33 14.38 1.38 11.72
CA LYS A 33 14.39 2.79 12.12
C LYS A 33 14.99 2.98 13.51
N HIS A 34 15.47 4.17 13.77
CA HIS A 34 15.83 4.59 15.13
C HIS A 34 14.59 4.66 16.04
N PRO A 35 14.75 4.55 17.36
CA PRO A 35 13.66 4.79 18.30
C PRO A 35 13.06 6.19 18.11
N GLY A 36 11.77 6.32 18.43
CA GLY A 36 11.03 7.58 18.34
C GLY A 36 9.83 7.51 17.41
N VAL A 37 8.98 8.54 17.47
CA VAL A 37 7.68 8.56 16.80
C VAL A 37 7.85 8.70 15.28
N ASP A 38 8.66 9.64 14.82
CA ASP A 38 8.94 9.88 13.40
C ASP A 38 10.45 9.94 13.16
N SER A 39 11.11 8.84 13.44
CA SER A 39 12.55 8.70 13.30
C SER A 39 12.97 8.28 11.90
N THR A 40 14.23 8.56 11.59
CA THR A 40 14.87 8.13 10.34
C THR A 40 15.27 6.66 10.38
N LEU A 41 15.58 6.10 9.22
CA LEU A 41 16.13 4.75 9.12
C LEU A 41 17.49 4.65 9.81
N THR A 42 17.80 3.48 10.34
CA THR A 42 19.14 3.09 10.74
C THR A 42 20.02 2.79 9.52
N GLN A 43 21.32 2.60 9.72
CA GLN A 43 22.21 2.15 8.65
C GLN A 43 21.74 0.83 8.03
N GLU A 44 21.27 -0.10 8.85
CA GLU A 44 20.68 -1.37 8.39
C GLU A 44 19.42 -1.10 7.55
N GLY A 45 18.56 -0.18 7.98
CA GLY A 45 17.35 0.23 7.24
C GLY A 45 17.68 0.84 5.88
N TYR A 46 18.71 1.66 5.76
CA TYR A 46 19.15 2.16 4.46
C TYR A 46 19.70 1.06 3.56
N THR A 47 20.42 0.10 4.11
CA THR A 47 20.88 -1.09 3.37
C THR A 47 19.70 -1.89 2.84
N ARG A 48 18.66 -2.10 3.66
CA ARG A 48 17.42 -2.78 3.25
C ARG A 48 16.66 -2.00 2.17
N ALA A 49 16.57 -0.68 2.29
CA ALA A 49 15.94 0.18 1.28
C ALA A 49 16.66 0.07 -0.07
N HIS A 50 17.99 0.01 -0.06
CA HIS A 50 18.78 -0.21 -1.28
C HIS A 50 18.59 -1.62 -1.85
N HIS A 51 18.51 -2.63 -0.99
CA HIS A 51 18.21 -4.00 -1.43
C HIS A 51 16.81 -4.09 -2.06
N LEU A 52 15.81 -3.40 -1.49
CA LEU A 52 14.48 -3.30 -2.08
C LEU A 52 14.54 -2.66 -3.48
N TYR A 53 15.34 -1.62 -3.66
CA TYR A 53 15.58 -1.01 -4.97
C TYR A 53 16.12 -2.04 -5.97
N THR A 54 17.22 -2.71 -5.65
CA THR A 54 17.83 -3.73 -6.51
C THR A 54 16.85 -4.85 -6.87
N LEU A 55 15.99 -5.23 -5.93
CA LEU A 55 15.00 -6.28 -6.13
C LEU A 55 13.85 -5.86 -7.07
N LEU A 56 13.48 -4.57 -7.05
CA LEU A 56 12.29 -4.06 -7.73
C LEU A 56 12.57 -3.14 -8.93
N GLU A 57 13.82 -2.76 -9.19
CA GLU A 57 14.17 -1.81 -10.26
C GLU A 57 13.65 -2.24 -11.65
N ASP A 58 13.64 -3.55 -11.94
CA ASP A 58 13.14 -4.13 -13.19
C ASP A 58 11.70 -4.68 -13.09
N SER A 59 11.00 -4.42 -11.98
CA SER A 59 9.66 -4.97 -11.74
C SER A 59 8.54 -4.26 -12.50
N GLY A 60 8.85 -3.16 -13.19
CA GLY A 60 7.88 -2.35 -13.92
C GLY A 60 6.99 -1.50 -13.02
N LEU A 61 7.46 -1.12 -11.83
CA LEU A 61 6.74 -0.20 -10.94
C LEU A 61 6.38 1.10 -11.67
N GLN A 62 5.17 1.60 -11.42
CA GLN A 62 4.64 2.79 -12.05
C GLN A 62 4.37 3.93 -11.07
N LYS A 63 4.14 3.61 -9.80
CA LYS A 63 3.88 4.61 -8.75
C LYS A 63 4.14 4.03 -7.37
N ILE A 64 4.42 4.88 -6.40
CA ILE A 64 4.68 4.50 -5.02
C ILE A 64 3.71 5.21 -4.08
N TYR A 65 3.13 4.43 -3.17
CA TYR A 65 2.29 4.90 -2.08
C TYR A 65 3.00 4.67 -0.75
N PHE A 66 3.08 5.69 0.08
CA PHE A 66 3.65 5.58 1.42
C PHE A 66 2.92 6.50 2.42
N THR A 67 3.04 6.19 3.69
CA THR A 67 2.48 7.03 4.75
C THR A 67 3.37 8.25 5.00
N PRO A 68 2.85 9.34 5.61
CA PRO A 68 3.61 10.59 5.80
C PRO A 68 4.59 10.51 6.99
N PHE A 69 5.43 9.47 7.02
CA PHE A 69 6.49 9.30 8.02
C PHE A 69 7.86 9.18 7.35
N LYS A 70 8.89 9.73 7.99
CA LYS A 70 10.26 9.66 7.46
C LYS A 70 10.69 8.25 7.09
N ARG A 71 10.42 7.27 7.95
CA ARG A 71 10.80 5.88 7.72
C ARG A 71 10.19 5.25 6.46
N THR A 72 8.94 5.57 6.13
CA THR A 72 8.30 5.04 4.91
C THR A 72 8.81 5.73 3.66
N VAL A 73 8.97 7.05 3.71
CA VAL A 73 9.56 7.82 2.61
C VAL A 73 10.98 7.36 2.33
N GLN A 74 11.83 7.24 3.35
CA GLN A 74 13.23 6.81 3.20
C GLN A 74 13.37 5.36 2.72
N THR A 75 12.43 4.48 3.06
CA THR A 75 12.40 3.11 2.52
C THR A 75 12.16 3.11 1.02
N ALA A 76 11.32 4.02 0.52
CA ALA A 76 10.98 4.13 -0.90
C ALA A 76 11.96 5.02 -1.69
N ASP A 77 12.74 5.87 -1.03
CA ASP A 77 13.59 6.90 -1.65
C ASP A 77 14.49 6.37 -2.77
N PRO A 78 15.22 5.26 -2.62
CA PRO A 78 16.04 4.74 -3.71
C PRO A 78 15.23 4.41 -4.97
N LEU A 79 14.00 3.92 -4.82
CA LEU A 79 13.14 3.57 -5.96
C LEU A 79 12.61 4.81 -6.68
N PHE A 80 11.96 5.73 -5.98
CA PHE A 80 11.41 6.89 -6.66
C PHE A 80 12.48 7.86 -7.16
N GLY A 81 13.61 7.95 -6.46
CA GLY A 81 14.74 8.78 -6.89
C GLY A 81 15.40 8.27 -8.16
N HIS A 82 15.71 6.98 -8.24
CA HIS A 82 16.37 6.40 -9.42
C HIS A 82 15.42 6.13 -10.60
N LEU A 83 14.20 5.71 -10.33
CA LEU A 83 13.23 5.38 -11.38
C LEU A 83 12.32 6.55 -11.77
N HIS A 84 12.49 7.71 -11.14
CA HIS A 84 11.67 8.91 -11.38
C HIS A 84 10.16 8.65 -11.27
N LEU A 85 9.75 7.87 -10.25
CA LEU A 85 8.37 7.49 -10.04
C LEU A 85 7.61 8.55 -9.25
N ASP A 86 6.36 8.77 -9.64
CA ASP A 86 5.42 9.57 -8.85
C ASP A 86 5.13 8.91 -7.50
N THR A 87 4.96 9.72 -6.49
CA THR A 87 4.67 9.28 -5.12
C THR A 87 3.37 9.88 -4.61
N VAL A 88 2.69 9.14 -3.75
CA VAL A 88 1.42 9.54 -3.12
C VAL A 88 1.44 9.22 -1.65
N TYR A 89 1.00 10.17 -0.82
CA TYR A 89 0.73 9.91 0.59
C TYR A 89 -0.64 9.27 0.78
N TYR A 90 -0.71 8.28 1.65
CA TYR A 90 -1.96 7.78 2.22
C TYR A 90 -1.87 7.74 3.74
N MET A 91 -2.99 7.85 4.44
CA MET A 91 -3.00 7.80 5.89
C MET A 91 -3.02 6.34 6.37
N PRO A 92 -2.18 5.98 7.36
CA PRO A 92 -2.19 4.63 7.90
C PRO A 92 -3.49 4.37 8.66
N ASP A 93 -4.13 3.27 8.37
CA ASP A 93 -5.30 2.77 9.10
C ASP A 93 -5.24 1.24 9.23
N THR A 94 -6.13 0.69 10.04
CA THR A 94 -6.22 -0.76 10.28
C THR A 94 -7.29 -1.45 9.44
N THR A 95 -7.85 -0.76 8.47
CA THR A 95 -8.87 -1.29 7.53
C THR A 95 -8.37 -1.38 6.10
N GLY A 96 -7.34 -0.61 5.74
CA GLY A 96 -6.84 -0.45 4.37
C GLY A 96 -7.68 0.49 3.51
N GLU A 97 -8.74 1.08 4.04
CA GLU A 97 -9.67 1.95 3.29
C GLU A 97 -9.01 3.22 2.77
N SER A 98 -8.12 3.82 3.57
CA SER A 98 -7.41 5.03 3.16
C SER A 98 -6.58 4.82 1.89
N LEU A 99 -5.86 3.72 1.80
CA LEU A 99 -5.11 3.37 0.59
C LEU A 99 -6.04 3.13 -0.60
N ILE A 100 -7.10 2.35 -0.42
CA ILE A 100 -8.08 2.06 -1.48
C ILE A 100 -8.71 3.35 -2.01
N TYR A 101 -9.07 4.27 -1.10
CA TYR A 101 -9.59 5.59 -1.46
C TYR A 101 -8.60 6.37 -2.34
N GLU A 102 -7.32 6.44 -1.94
CA GLU A 102 -6.30 7.18 -2.70
C GLU A 102 -6.03 6.55 -4.08
N ILE A 103 -5.98 5.23 -4.19
CA ILE A 103 -5.82 4.53 -5.48
C ILE A 103 -7.02 4.80 -6.38
N THR A 104 -8.23 4.74 -5.84
CA THR A 104 -9.49 4.92 -6.58
C THR A 104 -9.61 6.35 -7.13
N ARG A 105 -9.43 7.36 -6.25
CA ARG A 105 -9.60 8.75 -6.67
C ARG A 105 -8.53 9.25 -7.66
N ARG A 106 -7.40 8.53 -7.75
CA ARG A 106 -6.29 8.83 -8.68
C ARG A 106 -6.31 7.97 -9.94
N GLU A 107 -7.29 7.07 -10.05
CA GLU A 107 -7.44 6.17 -11.19
C GLU A 107 -6.20 5.28 -11.40
N ASP A 108 -5.59 4.83 -10.30
CA ASP A 108 -4.35 4.04 -10.34
C ASP A 108 -4.59 2.51 -10.35
N TRP A 109 -5.86 2.08 -10.45
CA TRP A 109 -6.16 0.67 -10.69
C TRP A 109 -5.58 0.20 -12.03
N GLY A 110 -5.15 -1.06 -12.09
CA GLY A 110 -4.48 -1.63 -13.25
C GLY A 110 -2.97 -1.41 -13.28
N LYS A 111 -2.44 -0.54 -12.43
CA LYS A 111 -1.02 -0.22 -12.35
C LYS A 111 -0.24 -1.19 -11.46
N ARG A 112 1.07 -1.10 -11.56
CA ARG A 112 2.03 -1.78 -10.69
C ARG A 112 2.49 -0.80 -9.61
N LEU A 113 2.00 -0.99 -8.39
CA LEU A 113 2.15 -0.06 -7.28
C LEU A 113 3.02 -0.65 -6.18
N LEU A 114 3.97 0.14 -5.67
CA LEU A 114 4.64 -0.17 -4.40
C LEU A 114 3.88 0.53 -3.27
N ILE A 115 3.57 -0.20 -2.23
CA ILE A 115 2.95 0.32 -1.01
C ILE A 115 3.91 0.09 0.16
N VAL A 116 4.37 1.18 0.78
CA VAL A 116 5.20 1.13 1.99
C VAL A 116 4.34 1.48 3.19
N GLY A 117 4.18 0.54 4.09
CA GLY A 117 3.32 0.66 5.27
C GLY A 117 4.01 0.22 6.56
N HIS A 118 3.22 -0.31 7.47
CA HIS A 118 3.61 -0.65 8.84
C HIS A 118 3.20 -2.08 9.20
N SER A 119 3.78 -2.62 10.26
CA SER A 119 3.48 -3.99 10.73
C SER A 119 1.99 -4.23 10.98
N ASN A 120 1.26 -3.21 11.42
CA ASN A 120 -0.17 -3.30 11.74
C ASN A 120 -1.11 -2.88 10.59
N THR A 121 -0.58 -2.41 9.46
CA THR A 121 -1.42 -1.92 8.35
C THR A 121 -1.35 -2.81 7.10
N LEU A 122 -0.25 -3.55 6.88
CA LEU A 122 -0.07 -4.33 5.65
C LEU A 122 -1.09 -5.46 5.51
N LEU A 123 -1.34 -6.24 6.56
CA LEU A 123 -2.31 -7.34 6.49
C LEU A 123 -3.75 -6.83 6.33
N PRO A 124 -4.20 -5.75 7.01
CA PRO A 124 -5.45 -5.08 6.69
C PRO A 124 -5.56 -4.62 5.22
N ILE A 125 -4.52 -4.03 4.66
CA ILE A 125 -4.48 -3.64 3.24
C ILE A 125 -4.66 -4.86 2.33
N MET A 126 -3.98 -5.98 2.63
CA MET A 126 -4.15 -7.22 1.87
C MET A 126 -5.61 -7.69 1.88
N ARG A 127 -6.27 -7.68 3.05
CA ARG A 127 -7.68 -8.06 3.17
C ARG A 127 -8.60 -7.10 2.41
N ALA A 128 -8.32 -5.79 2.43
CA ALA A 128 -9.06 -4.80 1.66
C ALA A 128 -8.95 -5.05 0.15
N LEU A 129 -7.81 -5.56 -0.32
CA LEU A 129 -7.60 -6.00 -1.70
C LEU A 129 -8.18 -7.41 -1.99
N LYS A 130 -8.89 -8.01 -1.03
CA LYS A 130 -9.44 -9.39 -1.09
C LYS A 130 -8.35 -10.47 -1.21
N ALA A 131 -7.13 -10.15 -0.80
CA ALA A 131 -6.05 -11.10 -0.71
C ALA A 131 -6.01 -11.75 0.68
N LYS A 132 -5.76 -13.05 0.73
CA LYS A 132 -5.54 -13.77 1.99
C LYS A 132 -4.08 -13.57 2.42
N PRO A 133 -3.81 -12.96 3.59
CA PRO A 133 -2.44 -12.87 4.10
C PRO A 133 -1.83 -14.27 4.31
N PRO A 134 -0.57 -14.49 3.92
CA PRO A 134 0.12 -15.76 4.15
C PRO A 134 0.63 -15.93 5.59
N VAL A 135 0.55 -14.87 6.40
CA VAL A 135 0.96 -14.84 7.82
C VAL A 135 -0.16 -14.23 8.66
N ASP A 136 -0.20 -14.57 9.94
CA ASP A 136 -1.22 -14.05 10.86
C ASP A 136 -0.85 -12.68 11.44
N SER A 137 0.45 -12.41 11.55
CA SER A 137 0.98 -11.15 12.09
C SER A 137 2.37 -10.84 11.52
N ILE A 138 2.79 -9.58 11.64
CA ILE A 138 4.14 -9.11 11.34
C ILE A 138 4.74 -8.64 12.68
N GLY A 139 5.80 -9.29 13.11
CA GLY A 139 6.47 -8.99 14.38
C GLY A 139 7.21 -7.64 14.34
N ASP A 140 7.57 -7.13 15.52
CA ASP A 140 8.21 -5.81 15.66
C ASP A 140 9.57 -5.72 14.96
N HIS A 141 10.25 -6.86 14.78
CA HIS A 141 11.56 -6.95 14.12
C HIS A 141 11.50 -7.56 12.72
N ASP A 142 10.28 -7.80 12.19
CA ASP A 142 10.07 -8.37 10.86
C ASP A 142 10.01 -7.24 9.80
N TYR A 143 11.14 -6.90 9.23
CA TYR A 143 11.28 -5.86 8.20
C TYR A 143 11.46 -6.43 6.80
N ASP A 144 11.62 -7.73 6.66
CA ASP A 144 12.09 -8.42 5.46
C ASP A 144 10.96 -9.04 4.61
N ASN A 145 9.71 -8.72 4.91
CA ASN A 145 8.57 -9.25 4.16
C ASN A 145 8.27 -8.43 2.90
N LEU A 146 8.21 -9.09 1.76
CA LEU A 146 7.64 -8.56 0.53
C LEU A 146 6.44 -9.41 0.13
N PHE A 147 5.26 -8.81 0.12
CA PHE A 147 4.04 -9.43 -0.38
C PHE A 147 3.74 -8.87 -1.77
N ILE A 148 3.53 -9.73 -2.76
CA ILE A 148 3.17 -9.33 -4.11
C ILE A 148 1.77 -9.85 -4.39
N ILE A 149 0.81 -8.96 -4.62
CA ILE A 149 -0.58 -9.28 -4.89
C ILE A 149 -0.84 -9.04 -6.37
N TYR A 150 -1.22 -10.09 -7.07
CA TYR A 150 -1.74 -10.01 -8.44
C TYR A 150 -3.25 -10.10 -8.37
N LYS A 151 -3.93 -9.00 -8.66
CA LYS A 151 -5.39 -8.94 -8.63
C LYS A 151 -5.94 -8.68 -10.02
N HIS A 152 -6.80 -9.57 -10.47
CA HIS A 152 -7.56 -9.41 -11.71
C HIS A 152 -9.02 -9.80 -11.46
N ARG A 153 -9.89 -8.81 -11.28
CA ARG A 153 -11.29 -9.01 -10.89
C ARG A 153 -11.41 -9.85 -9.61
N ASP A 154 -12.06 -10.99 -9.65
CA ASP A 154 -12.26 -11.90 -8.51
C ASP A 154 -11.04 -12.81 -8.25
N SER A 155 -10.10 -12.87 -9.19
CA SER A 155 -8.89 -13.68 -9.06
C SER A 155 -7.82 -12.90 -8.34
N VAL A 156 -7.35 -13.42 -7.22
CA VAL A 156 -6.27 -12.82 -6.41
C VAL A 156 -5.23 -13.89 -6.11
N LYS A 157 -3.99 -13.61 -6.51
CA LYS A 157 -2.81 -14.44 -6.19
C LYS A 157 -1.86 -13.65 -5.32
N VAL A 158 -1.32 -14.29 -4.29
CA VAL A 158 -0.32 -13.72 -3.40
C VAL A 158 0.98 -14.49 -3.52
N ASN A 159 2.07 -13.79 -3.79
CA ASN A 159 3.43 -14.29 -3.62
C ASN A 159 4.05 -13.63 -2.40
N TRP A 160 4.70 -14.40 -1.57
CA TRP A 160 5.40 -13.92 -0.39
C TRP A 160 6.87 -14.28 -0.46
N LYS A 161 7.73 -13.29 -0.23
CA LYS A 161 9.18 -13.43 -0.23
C LYS A 161 9.79 -12.75 0.98
N LYS A 162 10.96 -13.20 1.36
CA LYS A 162 11.87 -12.49 2.28
C LYS A 162 12.97 -11.80 1.48
N TYR A 163 13.39 -10.62 1.97
CA TYR A 163 14.45 -9.85 1.31
C TYR A 163 15.35 -9.10 2.30
#